data_0885ddcf3a5a655eca3ff89933ac521a
#
_entry.id   0885ddcf3a5a655eca3ff89933ac521a
#
_cell.length_a   1.000
_cell.length_b   1.000
_cell.length_c   1.000
_cell.angle_alpha   90.00
_cell.angle_beta   90.00
_cell.angle_gamma   90.00
#
_symmetry.space_group_name_H-M   'P 1'
#
loop_
_entity.id
_entity.type
_entity.pdbx_description
1 polymer ?
#
loop_
_entity_poly.entity_id
_entity_poly.type
_entity_poly.pdbx_seq_one_letter_code
_entity_poly.pdbx_strand_id
1 'polypeptide(L)' 'MRANLLMNCLWYEDISPEMLADTLEITPEALFQKIFQEKEFTLEEIRRIVGLLGLTEAETDTIFFK' A
#
# COMPACT_ATOMS: atom_id res chain seq x y z
N MET A 1 6.76 4.99 5.99
CA MET A 1 5.67 5.00 5.01
C MET A 1 4.70 6.14 5.30
N ARG A 2 4.18 6.76 4.28
CA ARG A 2 3.15 7.79 4.42
C ARG A 2 1.77 7.16 4.21
N ALA A 3 1.16 6.72 5.29
CA ALA A 3 -0.11 5.99 5.24
C ALA A 3 -1.23 6.78 4.57
N ASN A 4 -1.33 8.07 4.82
CA ASN A 4 -2.36 8.91 4.23
C ASN A 4 -2.24 9.00 2.70
N LEU A 5 -1.00 9.03 2.18
CA LEU A 5 -0.79 9.05 0.73
C LEU A 5 -1.19 7.72 0.11
N LEU A 6 -0.87 6.61 0.77
CA LEU A 6 -1.28 5.29 0.30
C LEU A 6 -2.81 5.18 0.28
N MET A 7 -3.47 5.59 1.34
CA MET A 7 -4.93 5.55 1.41
C MET A 7 -5.57 6.43 0.34
N ASN A 8 -5.00 7.60 0.06
CA ASN A 8 -5.49 8.46 -1.01
C ASN A 8 -5.36 7.80 -2.38
N CYS A 9 -4.26 7.08 -2.61
CA CYS A 9 -4.08 6.34 -3.87
C CYS A 9 -5.12 5.25 -4.02
N LEU A 10 -5.40 4.50 -2.96
CA LEU A 10 -6.44 3.47 -2.98
C LEU A 10 -7.81 4.08 -3.31
N TRP A 11 -8.14 5.19 -2.65
CA TRP A 11 -9.37 5.89 -2.90
C TRP A 11 -9.46 6.36 -4.35
N TYR A 12 -8.41 6.98 -4.86
CA TYR A 12 -8.38 7.50 -6.22
C TYR A 12 -8.54 6.40 -7.27
N GLU A 13 -7.93 5.25 -7.04
CA GLU A 13 -7.99 4.11 -7.95
C GLU A 13 -9.20 3.20 -7.72
N ASP A 14 -10.05 3.57 -6.78
CA ASP A 14 -11.26 2.80 -6.43
C ASP A 14 -10.92 1.37 -5.99
N ILE A 15 -9.87 1.23 -5.20
CA ILE A 15 -9.41 -0.06 -4.67
C ILE A 15 -9.69 -0.08 -3.18
N SER A 16 -10.45 -1.08 -2.74
CA SER A 16 -10.74 -1.23 -1.31
C SER A 16 -9.54 -1.83 -0.57
N PRO A 17 -9.45 -1.60 0.74
CA PRO A 17 -8.42 -2.25 1.56
C PRO A 17 -8.46 -3.78 1.46
N GLU A 18 -9.66 -4.37 1.35
CA GLU A 18 -9.79 -5.81 1.21
C GLU A 18 -9.15 -6.31 -0.09
N MET A 19 -9.32 -5.56 -1.18
CA MET A 19 -8.70 -5.89 -2.46
C MET A 19 -7.18 -5.84 -2.36
N LEU A 20 -6.67 -4.81 -1.68
CA LEU A 20 -5.23 -4.69 -1.48
C LEU A 20 -4.70 -5.84 -0.61
N ALA A 21 -5.37 -6.15 0.48
CA ALA A 21 -4.97 -7.26 1.36
C ALA A 21 -4.92 -8.57 0.58
N ASP A 22 -5.93 -8.81 -0.26
CA ASP A 22 -6.00 -10.01 -1.09
C ASP A 22 -4.81 -10.06 -2.07
N THR A 23 -4.49 -8.94 -2.69
CA THR A 23 -3.34 -8.85 -3.60
C THR A 23 -2.02 -9.16 -2.88
N LEU A 24 -1.91 -8.75 -1.62
CA LEU A 24 -0.71 -9.00 -0.81
C LEU A 24 -0.74 -10.36 -0.13
N GLU A 25 -1.82 -11.10 -0.27
CA GLU A 25 -2.01 -12.41 0.37
C GLU A 25 -1.93 -12.34 1.90
N ILE A 26 -2.46 -11.25 2.45
CA ILE A 26 -2.56 -11.06 3.90
C ILE A 26 -4.01 -10.78 4.27
N THR A 27 -4.33 -10.86 5.56
CA THR A 27 -5.66 -10.52 6.03
C THR A 27 -5.83 -8.99 6.05
N PRO A 28 -7.09 -8.49 5.97
CA PRO A 28 -7.33 -7.06 6.14
C PRO A 28 -6.81 -6.53 7.48
N GLU A 29 -6.89 -7.33 8.54
CA GLU A 29 -6.37 -6.94 9.85
C GLU A 29 -4.86 -6.72 9.81
N ALA A 30 -4.13 -7.63 9.15
CA ALA A 30 -2.70 -7.50 8.99
C ALA A 30 -2.35 -6.25 8.17
N LEU A 31 -3.14 -5.96 7.14
CA LEU A 31 -2.95 -4.76 6.33
C LEU A 31 -3.13 -3.50 7.18
N PHE A 32 -4.21 -3.43 7.96
CA PHE A 32 -4.46 -2.28 8.83
C PHE A 32 -3.37 -2.10 9.87
N GLN A 33 -2.84 -3.19 10.42
CA GLN A 33 -1.71 -3.11 11.35
C GLN A 33 -0.49 -2.49 10.67
N LYS A 34 -0.19 -2.88 9.44
CA LYS A 34 0.94 -2.29 8.71
C LYS A 34 0.72 -0.81 8.44
N ILE A 35 -0.49 -0.41 8.11
CA ILE A 35 -0.79 0.97 7.78
C ILE A 35 -0.84 1.86 9.04
N PHE A 36 -1.57 1.44 10.05
CA PHE A 36 -1.87 2.30 11.21
C PHE A 36 -0.89 2.15 12.36
N GLN A 37 -0.17 1.04 12.44
CA GLN A 37 0.88 0.84 13.43
C GLN A 37 2.27 1.05 12.84
N GLU A 38 2.33 1.64 11.67
CA GLU A 38 3.56 2.01 10.97
C GLU A 38 4.55 0.86 10.80
N LYS A 39 4.04 -0.36 10.64
CA LYS A 39 4.88 -1.50 10.30
C LYS A 39 5.24 -1.43 8.83
N GLU A 40 6.50 -1.71 8.53
CA GLU A 40 6.97 -1.61 7.15
C GLU A 40 6.45 -2.74 6.28
N PHE A 41 6.18 -2.40 5.01
CA PHE A 41 5.95 -3.41 3.98
C PHE A 41 7.29 -3.98 3.51
N THR A 42 7.27 -5.26 3.12
CA THR A 42 8.44 -5.85 2.45
C THR A 42 8.59 -5.27 1.04
N LEU A 43 9.76 -5.44 0.46
CA LEU A 43 9.98 -4.98 -0.91
C LEU A 43 9.04 -5.67 -1.89
N GLU A 44 8.76 -6.95 -1.68
CA GLU A 44 7.83 -7.67 -2.54
C GLU A 44 6.41 -7.12 -2.43
N GLU A 45 5.97 -6.81 -1.20
CA GLU A 45 4.67 -6.20 -0.99
C GLU A 45 4.58 -4.84 -1.68
N ILE A 46 5.64 -4.03 -1.57
CA ILE A 46 5.69 -2.74 -2.24
C ILE A 46 5.59 -2.92 -3.77
N ARG A 47 6.28 -3.89 -4.33
CA ARG A 47 6.20 -4.18 -5.76
C ARG A 47 4.79 -4.54 -6.19
N ARG A 48 4.09 -5.32 -5.39
CA ARG A 48 2.70 -5.68 -5.67
C ARG A 48 1.78 -4.47 -5.61
N ILE A 49 1.99 -3.60 -4.62
CA ILE A 49 1.22 -2.36 -4.49
C ILE A 49 1.47 -1.46 -5.71
N VAL A 50 2.74 -1.31 -6.09
CA VAL A 50 3.11 -0.52 -7.27
C VAL A 50 2.41 -1.04 -8.52
N GLY A 51 2.41 -2.35 -8.71
CA GLY A 51 1.73 -2.96 -9.86
C GLY A 51 0.23 -2.77 -9.85
N LEU A 52 -0.38 -2.90 -8.67
CA LEU A 52 -1.83 -2.75 -8.52
C LEU A 52 -2.29 -1.31 -8.75
N LEU A 53 -1.56 -0.35 -8.19
CA LEU A 53 -1.94 1.07 -8.24
C LEU A 53 -1.34 1.82 -9.43
N GLY A 54 -0.43 1.20 -10.18
CA GLY A 54 0.22 1.87 -11.30
C GLY A 54 1.11 3.03 -10.85
N LEU A 55 1.80 2.88 -9.72
CA LEU A 55 2.63 3.96 -9.19
C LEU A 55 3.91 4.16 -10.00
N THR A 56 4.31 5.42 -10.16
CA THR A 56 5.61 5.75 -10.73
C THR A 56 6.69 5.57 -9.68
N GLU A 57 7.96 5.59 -10.10
CA GLU A 57 9.08 5.55 -9.15
C GLU A 57 9.03 6.71 -8.17
N ALA A 58 8.70 7.91 -8.66
CA ALA A 58 8.61 9.10 -7.81
C ALA A 58 7.51 8.95 -6.77
N GLU A 59 6.34 8.42 -7.17
CA GLU A 59 5.22 8.18 -6.25
C GLU A 59 5.59 7.12 -5.22
N THR A 60 6.20 6.04 -5.66
CA THR A 60 6.64 4.95 -4.78
C THR A 60 7.63 5.48 -3.73
N ASP A 61 8.60 6.26 -4.17
CA ASP A 61 9.59 6.83 -3.29
C ASP A 61 8.94 7.75 -2.25
N THR A 62 8.01 8.58 -2.67
CA THR A 62 7.32 9.51 -1.79
C THR A 62 6.48 8.78 -0.74
N ILE A 63 5.79 7.72 -1.14
CA ILE A 63 4.90 6.99 -0.23
C ILE A 63 5.69 6.09 0.73
N PHE A 64 6.68 5.36 0.23
CA PHE A 64 7.31 4.28 0.98
C PHE A 64 8.69 4.61 1.53
N PHE A 65 9.44 5.51 0.91
CA PHE A 65 10.86 5.72 1.23
C PHE A 65 11.18 7.14 1.69
N LYS A 66 10.20 8.00 1.82
CA LYS A 66 10.41 9.35 2.36
C LYS A 66 9.52 9.60 3.62
#